data_08b932276724e022cae7d478daeb92aa
#
_entry.id   08b932276724e022cae7d478daeb92aa
#
_cell.length_a   1.000
_cell.length_b   1.000
_cell.length_c   1.000
_cell.angle_alpha   90.00
_cell.angle_beta   90.00
_cell.angle_gamma   90.00
#
_symmetry.space_group_name_H-M   'P 1'
#
loop_
_entity.id
_entity.type
_entity.pdbx_description
1 polymer ?
#
loop_
_entity_poly.entity_id
_entity_poly.type
_entity_poly.pdbx_seq_one_letter_code
_entity_poly.pdbx_strand_id
1 'polypeptide(L)'
;MPELVRPTVDVHESWLEAVSEPGYEPRWADDLQLADMTHPEGFAIYVRRQLQDEHEDAPRSRGMVPSTHLWYVDGAHFIGRLSIRHRLTPWLRDYGGHIGYDVRPSARKQGHASAMLRQALPWAAKLGIDPVLVTCDVGNVPSRKVIERAGGEFEDERHGKLRYWVPAT
;
A
#
# COMPACT_ATOMS: atom_id res chain seq x y z
N MET A 1 -3.12 -7.54 18.08
CA MET A 1 -2.48 -8.10 16.87
C MET A 1 -2.64 -7.13 15.70
N PRO A 2 -1.58 -6.84 14.99
CA PRO A 2 -1.67 -5.93 13.85
C PRO A 2 -2.59 -6.46 12.74
N GLU A 3 -3.34 -5.53 12.14
CA GLU A 3 -4.29 -5.88 11.08
C GLU A 3 -4.38 -4.78 10.04
N LEU A 4 -4.77 -5.14 8.82
CA LEU A 4 -5.11 -4.19 7.78
C LEU A 4 -6.51 -3.67 8.00
N VAL A 5 -6.63 -2.35 8.11
CA VAL A 5 -7.91 -1.65 8.26
C VAL A 5 -8.01 -0.54 7.21
N ARG A 6 -9.21 -0.05 6.97
CA ARG A 6 -9.38 1.16 6.17
C ARG A 6 -8.75 2.35 6.89
N PRO A 7 -8.24 3.36 6.17
CA PRO A 7 -7.70 4.56 6.79
C PRO A 7 -8.64 5.15 7.84
N THR A 8 -8.08 5.56 8.97
CA THR A 8 -8.86 6.04 10.11
C THR A 8 -8.15 7.20 10.81
N VAL A 9 -8.91 8.15 11.33
CA VAL A 9 -8.38 9.27 12.12
C VAL A 9 -7.83 8.82 13.48
N ASP A 10 -8.16 7.61 13.91
CA ASP A 10 -7.79 7.11 15.25
C ASP A 10 -6.29 6.94 15.45
N VAL A 11 -5.53 6.88 14.36
CA VAL A 11 -4.06 6.70 14.41
C VAL A 11 -3.29 7.98 14.10
N HIS A 12 -3.95 9.14 14.15
CA HIS A 12 -3.36 10.42 13.72
C HIS A 12 -1.98 10.70 14.35
N GLU A 13 -1.88 10.59 15.66
CA GLU A 13 -0.64 10.86 16.37
C GLU A 13 0.48 9.91 15.94
N SER A 14 0.20 8.62 15.92
CA SER A 14 1.17 7.60 15.51
C SER A 14 1.56 7.74 14.03
N TRP A 15 0.60 8.12 13.17
CA TRP A 15 0.87 8.39 11.77
C TRP A 15 1.82 9.56 11.58
N LEU A 16 1.63 10.65 12.35
CA LEU A 16 2.53 11.81 12.33
C LEU A 16 3.95 11.42 12.77
N GLU A 17 4.06 10.59 13.81
CA GLU A 17 5.35 10.07 14.25
C GLU A 17 6.02 9.27 13.14
N ALA A 18 5.26 8.40 12.47
CA ALA A 18 5.78 7.55 11.40
C ALA A 18 6.32 8.36 10.24
N VAL A 19 5.57 9.33 9.74
CA VAL A 19 5.97 10.13 8.57
C VAL A 19 7.10 11.10 8.90
N SER A 20 7.39 11.30 10.17
CA SER A 20 8.52 12.10 10.64
C SER A 20 9.79 11.27 10.81
N GLU A 21 9.72 9.95 10.67
CA GLU A 21 10.89 9.10 10.77
C GLU A 21 11.84 9.32 9.59
N PRO A 22 13.14 9.45 9.80
CA PRO A 22 14.10 9.55 8.72
C PRO A 22 14.01 8.34 7.78
N GLY A 23 13.99 8.60 6.48
CA GLY A 23 13.93 7.54 5.48
C GLY A 23 12.52 7.04 5.18
N TYR A 24 11.48 7.63 5.75
CA TYR A 24 10.10 7.32 5.39
C TYR A 24 9.54 8.44 4.51
N GLU A 25 9.23 8.12 3.27
CA GLU A 25 8.71 9.06 2.30
C GLU A 25 7.39 8.54 1.72
N PRO A 26 6.32 8.51 2.52
CA PRO A 26 5.03 8.09 2.00
C PRO A 26 4.50 9.12 1.00
N ARG A 27 3.73 8.64 0.04
CA ARG A 27 3.13 9.52 -0.96
C ARG A 27 1.84 10.14 -0.44
N TRP A 28 1.68 11.44 -0.70
CA TRP A 28 0.47 12.19 -0.38
C TRP A 28 -0.36 12.40 -1.64
N ALA A 29 -1.56 12.92 -1.46
CA ALA A 29 -2.29 13.54 -2.55
C ALA A 29 -1.55 14.83 -2.96
N ASP A 30 -1.47 15.10 -4.25
CA ASP A 30 -0.64 16.15 -4.83
C ASP A 30 -0.90 17.56 -4.26
N ASP A 31 -2.12 17.81 -3.79
CA ASP A 31 -2.56 19.09 -3.26
C ASP A 31 -2.55 19.19 -1.73
N LEU A 32 -2.08 18.14 -1.04
CA LEU A 32 -1.98 18.12 0.43
C LEU A 32 -0.53 18.22 0.87
N GLN A 33 -0.30 19.05 1.89
CA GLN A 33 1.01 19.24 2.49
C GLN A 33 1.04 18.55 3.86
N LEU A 34 2.23 18.10 4.27
CA LEU A 34 2.38 17.50 5.61
C LEU A 34 1.93 18.48 6.70
N ALA A 35 2.23 19.77 6.54
CA ALA A 35 1.82 20.79 7.50
C ALA A 35 0.31 20.83 7.72
N ASP A 36 -0.49 20.60 6.66
CA ASP A 36 -1.96 20.56 6.78
C ASP A 36 -2.42 19.37 7.60
N MET A 37 -1.71 18.25 7.49
CA MET A 37 -2.08 17.00 8.16
C MET A 37 -1.63 16.92 9.61
N THR A 38 -0.90 17.94 10.12
CA THR A 38 -0.61 18.05 11.54
C THR A 38 -1.85 18.44 12.34
N HIS A 39 -2.85 19.05 11.69
CA HIS A 39 -4.11 19.43 12.29
C HIS A 39 -5.17 18.32 12.10
N PRO A 40 -6.04 18.08 13.09
CA PRO A 40 -7.08 17.05 12.98
C PRO A 40 -7.97 17.21 11.74
N GLU A 41 -8.34 18.45 11.39
CA GLU A 41 -9.20 18.72 10.22
C GLU A 41 -8.50 18.35 8.92
N GLY A 42 -7.23 18.71 8.76
CA GLY A 42 -6.45 18.39 7.58
C GLY A 42 -6.22 16.88 7.44
N PHE A 43 -5.92 16.22 8.54
CA PHE A 43 -5.77 14.77 8.55
C PHE A 43 -7.09 14.05 8.21
N ALA A 44 -8.22 14.55 8.72
CA ALA A 44 -9.53 14.00 8.39
C ALA A 44 -9.85 14.13 6.89
N ILE A 45 -9.44 15.21 6.25
CA ILE A 45 -9.56 15.38 4.79
C ILE A 45 -8.72 14.33 4.06
N TYR A 46 -7.48 14.14 4.49
CA TYR A 46 -6.60 13.13 3.92
C TYR A 46 -7.20 11.72 4.04
N VAL A 47 -7.67 11.34 5.22
CA VAL A 47 -8.33 10.05 5.45
C VAL A 47 -9.53 9.88 4.54
N ARG A 48 -10.37 10.92 4.41
CA ARG A 48 -11.55 10.87 3.54
C ARG A 48 -11.17 10.63 2.08
N ARG A 49 -10.12 11.31 1.59
CA ARG A 49 -9.62 11.11 0.22
C ARG A 49 -9.11 9.70 0.00
N GLN A 50 -8.38 9.16 0.98
CA GLN A 50 -7.93 7.77 0.93
C GLN A 50 -9.10 6.80 0.82
N LEU A 51 -10.17 7.02 1.58
CA LEU A 51 -11.38 6.20 1.55
C LEU A 51 -12.14 6.32 0.23
N GLN A 52 -12.21 7.53 -0.34
CA GLN A 52 -12.94 7.80 -1.56
C GLN A 52 -12.25 7.25 -2.82
N ASP A 53 -10.94 7.01 -2.77
CA ASP A 53 -10.17 6.61 -3.94
C ASP A 53 -10.55 5.22 -4.49
N GLU A 54 -11.33 4.46 -3.76
CA GLU A 54 -11.86 3.19 -4.28
C GLU A 54 -13.02 3.36 -5.26
N HIS A 55 -13.59 4.57 -5.38
CA HIS A 55 -14.71 4.85 -6.28
C HIS A 55 -14.23 5.38 -7.63
N GLU A 56 -14.85 4.89 -8.71
CA GLU A 56 -14.47 5.27 -10.09
C GLU A 56 -14.57 6.78 -10.34
N ASP A 57 -15.57 7.43 -9.75
CA ASP A 57 -15.83 8.85 -9.94
C ASP A 57 -15.05 9.77 -9.00
N ALA A 58 -14.23 9.22 -8.12
CA ALA A 58 -13.42 10.05 -7.23
C ALA A 58 -12.34 10.82 -8.02
N PRO A 59 -12.10 12.09 -7.67
CA PRO A 59 -11.04 12.86 -8.31
C PRO A 59 -9.67 12.21 -8.07
N ARG A 60 -8.85 12.10 -9.12
CA ARG A 60 -7.48 11.61 -9.02
C ARG A 60 -6.63 12.15 -10.15
N SER A 61 -5.32 12.09 -9.99
CA SER A 61 -4.38 12.51 -11.01
C SER A 61 -4.51 11.65 -12.27
N ARG A 62 -4.22 12.25 -13.42
CA ARG A 62 -4.28 11.57 -14.71
C ARG A 62 -3.39 10.34 -14.73
N GLY A 63 -3.90 9.24 -15.25
CA GLY A 63 -3.17 7.98 -15.35
C GLY A 63 -3.27 7.11 -14.12
N MET A 64 -3.86 7.61 -13.03
CA MET A 64 -4.10 6.84 -11.83
C MET A 64 -5.40 6.03 -11.97
N VAL A 65 -5.52 4.97 -11.19
CA VAL A 65 -6.69 4.10 -11.18
C VAL A 65 -7.31 4.09 -9.79
N PRO A 66 -8.60 3.72 -9.67
CA PRO A 66 -9.20 3.50 -8.36
C PRO A 66 -8.38 2.52 -7.54
N SER A 67 -8.20 2.81 -6.27
CA SER A 67 -7.40 2.01 -5.36
C SER A 67 -8.06 1.91 -3.99
N THR A 68 -7.98 0.73 -3.39
CA THR A 68 -8.36 0.53 -2.00
C THR A 68 -7.11 0.69 -1.16
N HIS A 69 -7.07 1.74 -0.35
CA HIS A 69 -5.97 1.99 0.56
C HIS A 69 -6.27 1.33 1.90
N LEU A 70 -5.28 0.64 2.45
CA LEU A 70 -5.38 -0.03 3.74
C LEU A 70 -4.18 0.35 4.59
N TRP A 71 -4.40 0.57 5.87
CA TRP A 71 -3.36 0.87 6.83
C TRP A 71 -3.17 -0.32 7.77
N TYR A 72 -1.92 -0.64 8.04
CA TYR A 72 -1.55 -1.71 8.95
C TYR A 72 -1.35 -1.11 10.33
N VAL A 73 -2.19 -1.50 11.27
CA VAL A 73 -2.25 -0.88 12.59
C VAL A 73 -2.33 -1.93 13.70
N ASP A 74 -1.84 -1.55 14.87
CA ASP A 74 -2.03 -2.31 16.10
C ASP A 74 -2.67 -1.35 17.12
N GLY A 75 -3.99 -1.44 17.27
CA GLY A 75 -4.73 -0.43 18.02
C GLY A 75 -4.57 0.96 17.40
N ALA A 76 -4.09 1.92 18.18
CA ALA A 76 -3.83 3.28 17.71
C ALA A 76 -2.43 3.46 17.09
N HIS A 77 -1.65 2.40 16.98
CA HIS A 77 -0.29 2.45 16.44
C HIS A 77 -0.27 2.15 14.95
N PHE A 78 0.17 3.13 14.16
CA PHE A 78 0.33 2.99 12.71
C PHE A 78 1.68 2.32 12.40
N ILE A 79 1.64 1.27 11.60
CA ILE A 79 2.84 0.49 11.24
C ILE A 79 3.24 0.70 9.79
N GLY A 80 2.27 0.71 8.88
CA GLY A 80 2.54 0.83 7.46
C GLY A 80 1.26 0.96 6.66
N ARG A 81 1.40 0.95 5.34
CA ARG A 81 0.27 1.08 4.44
C ARG A 81 0.41 0.14 3.25
N LEU A 82 -0.73 -0.17 2.64
CA LEU A 82 -0.81 -0.99 1.45
C LEU A 82 -1.93 -0.44 0.57
N SER A 83 -1.71 -0.45 -0.73
CA SER A 83 -2.73 -0.04 -1.70
C SER A 83 -2.98 -1.17 -2.67
N ILE A 84 -4.26 -1.43 -2.96
CA ILE A 84 -4.69 -2.38 -3.97
C ILE A 84 -5.27 -1.57 -5.13
N ARG A 85 -4.58 -1.55 -6.26
CA ARG A 85 -5.03 -0.87 -7.47
C ARG A 85 -6.01 -1.78 -8.19
N HIS A 86 -7.18 -1.24 -8.52
CA HIS A 86 -8.30 -2.07 -8.98
C HIS A 86 -8.11 -2.63 -10.38
N ARG A 87 -7.24 -2.01 -11.20
CA ARG A 87 -6.91 -2.49 -12.54
C ARG A 87 -5.49 -2.08 -12.90
N LEU A 88 -4.95 -2.71 -13.94
CA LEU A 88 -3.61 -2.42 -14.42
C LEU A 88 -3.67 -1.48 -15.62
N THR A 89 -2.83 -0.44 -15.58
CA THR A 89 -2.46 0.35 -16.76
C THR A 89 -1.19 -0.26 -17.37
N PRO A 90 -0.76 0.13 -18.58
CA PRO A 90 0.53 -0.32 -19.12
C PRO A 90 1.69 -0.07 -18.15
N TRP A 91 1.72 1.09 -17.49
CA TRP A 91 2.75 1.39 -16.50
C TRP A 91 2.67 0.46 -15.28
N LEU A 92 1.48 0.19 -14.78
CA LEU A 92 1.31 -0.71 -13.63
C LEU A 92 1.69 -2.15 -13.97
N ARG A 93 1.45 -2.59 -15.21
CA ARG A 93 1.88 -3.92 -15.66
C ARG A 93 3.39 -4.08 -15.61
N ASP A 94 4.12 -3.03 -15.97
CA ASP A 94 5.57 -3.08 -16.04
C ASP A 94 6.25 -2.74 -14.70
N TYR A 95 5.69 -1.80 -13.94
CA TYR A 95 6.38 -1.23 -12.78
C TYR A 95 5.68 -1.41 -11.44
N GLY A 96 4.40 -1.06 -11.33
CA GLY A 96 3.75 -0.93 -10.02
C GLY A 96 2.95 -2.15 -9.55
N GLY A 97 2.41 -2.92 -10.47
CA GLY A 97 1.50 -4.03 -10.15
C GLY A 97 0.19 -3.58 -9.52
N HIS A 98 -0.58 -4.54 -9.01
CA HIS A 98 -1.84 -4.27 -8.28
C HIS A 98 -1.58 -3.79 -6.86
N ILE A 99 -0.53 -4.26 -6.19
CA ILE A 99 -0.27 -3.97 -4.79
C ILE A 99 1.06 -3.27 -4.61
N GLY A 100 1.02 -2.13 -3.91
CA GLY A 100 2.19 -1.47 -3.37
C GLY A 100 2.06 -1.37 -1.86
N TYR A 101 3.15 -1.51 -1.13
CA TYR A 101 3.14 -1.43 0.33
C TYR A 101 4.43 -0.84 0.87
N ASP A 102 4.36 -0.27 2.05
CA ASP A 102 5.52 0.17 2.80
C ASP A 102 5.29 0.04 4.30
N VAL A 103 6.39 -0.01 5.04
CA VAL A 103 6.41 -0.13 6.50
C VAL A 103 7.28 0.99 7.06
N ARG A 104 6.83 1.65 8.12
CA ARG A 104 7.61 2.69 8.77
C ARG A 104 9.00 2.16 9.16
N PRO A 105 10.06 2.98 9.05
CA PRO A 105 11.42 2.49 9.27
C PRO A 105 11.64 1.77 10.60
N SER A 106 11.08 2.30 11.69
CA SER A 106 11.22 1.71 13.03
C SER A 106 10.57 0.34 13.19
N ALA A 107 9.69 -0.06 12.27
CA ALA A 107 8.98 -1.33 12.33
C ALA A 107 9.46 -2.34 11.28
N ARG A 108 10.48 -2.01 10.52
CA ARG A 108 11.03 -2.90 9.48
C ARG A 108 11.74 -4.11 10.08
N LYS A 109 11.90 -5.18 9.27
CA LYS A 109 12.56 -6.42 9.64
C LYS A 109 11.89 -7.18 10.78
N GLN A 110 10.57 -7.03 10.91
CA GLN A 110 9.75 -7.69 11.93
C GLN A 110 8.64 -8.57 11.33
N GLY A 111 8.68 -8.80 10.02
CA GLY A 111 7.69 -9.63 9.33
C GLY A 111 6.38 -8.94 8.98
N HIS A 112 6.26 -7.62 9.19
CA HIS A 112 5.02 -6.89 8.91
C HIS A 112 4.65 -6.90 7.44
N ALA A 113 5.60 -6.71 6.52
CA ALA A 113 5.31 -6.70 5.09
C ALA A 113 4.72 -8.05 4.64
N SER A 114 5.24 -9.16 5.14
CA SER A 114 4.69 -10.50 4.84
C SER A 114 3.26 -10.64 5.36
N ALA A 115 2.99 -10.19 6.57
CA ALA A 115 1.66 -10.23 7.17
C ALA A 115 0.68 -9.34 6.40
N MET A 116 1.12 -8.14 6.03
CA MET A 116 0.31 -7.20 5.24
C MET A 116 -0.10 -7.81 3.90
N LEU A 117 0.85 -8.36 3.16
CA LEU A 117 0.55 -8.96 1.86
C LEU A 117 -0.44 -10.12 2.01
N ARG A 118 -0.21 -11.02 2.96
CA ARG A 118 -1.15 -12.13 3.19
C ARG A 118 -2.55 -11.64 3.56
N GLN A 119 -2.65 -10.63 4.41
CA GLN A 119 -3.95 -10.07 4.80
C GLN A 119 -4.63 -9.32 3.66
N ALA A 120 -3.87 -8.80 2.69
CA ALA A 120 -4.42 -8.09 1.55
C ALA A 120 -5.06 -9.03 0.51
N LEU A 121 -4.64 -10.28 0.44
CA LEU A 121 -5.15 -11.20 -0.58
C LEU A 121 -6.66 -11.42 -0.52
N PRO A 122 -7.28 -11.62 0.65
CA PRO A 122 -8.74 -11.68 0.73
C PRO A 122 -9.45 -10.40 0.26
N TRP A 123 -8.84 -9.23 0.51
CA TRP A 123 -9.38 -7.96 0.00
C TRP A 123 -9.35 -7.92 -1.53
N ALA A 124 -8.22 -8.35 -2.13
CA ALA A 124 -8.08 -8.41 -3.58
C ALA A 124 -9.11 -9.38 -4.20
N ALA A 125 -9.29 -10.54 -3.60
CA ALA A 125 -10.26 -11.53 -4.06
C ALA A 125 -11.68 -10.96 -4.07
N LYS A 126 -12.07 -10.22 -3.03
CA LYS A 126 -13.38 -9.55 -2.96
C LYS A 126 -13.56 -8.49 -4.05
N LEU A 127 -12.47 -7.89 -4.51
CA LEU A 127 -12.48 -6.92 -5.62
C LEU A 127 -12.46 -7.61 -6.99
N GLY A 128 -12.42 -8.94 -7.03
CA GLY A 128 -12.33 -9.69 -8.28
C GLY A 128 -10.92 -9.74 -8.87
N ILE A 129 -9.90 -9.43 -8.09
CA ILE A 129 -8.50 -9.42 -8.53
C ILE A 129 -7.83 -10.71 -8.06
N ASP A 130 -7.68 -11.66 -8.97
CA ASP A 130 -7.05 -12.97 -8.70
C ASP A 130 -6.59 -13.58 -10.03
N PRO A 131 -5.29 -13.80 -10.25
CA PRO A 131 -4.18 -13.50 -9.34
C PRO A 131 -3.81 -12.02 -9.29
N VAL A 132 -3.02 -11.66 -8.29
CA VAL A 132 -2.56 -10.30 -8.05
C VAL A 132 -1.14 -10.13 -8.59
N LEU A 133 -0.89 -9.09 -9.38
CA LEU A 133 0.46 -8.76 -9.82
C LEU A 133 1.17 -7.94 -8.73
N VAL A 134 2.29 -8.46 -8.26
CA VAL A 134 3.15 -7.76 -7.28
C VAL A 134 4.56 -7.69 -7.85
N THR A 135 5.17 -6.52 -7.79
CA THR A 135 6.50 -6.29 -8.35
C THR A 135 7.46 -5.83 -7.25
N CYS A 136 8.74 -6.07 -7.48
CA CYS A 136 9.80 -5.50 -6.64
C CYS A 136 11.04 -5.22 -7.49
N ASP A 137 11.91 -4.34 -7.00
CA ASP A 137 13.19 -4.09 -7.67
C ASP A 137 14.05 -5.34 -7.63
N VAL A 138 14.82 -5.57 -8.69
CA VAL A 138 15.71 -6.73 -8.84
C VAL A 138 16.62 -6.90 -7.61
N GLY A 139 17.15 -5.79 -7.07
CA GLY A 139 18.04 -5.82 -5.91
C GLY A 139 17.33 -5.89 -4.55
N ASN A 140 16.00 -5.81 -4.52
CA ASN A 140 15.25 -5.79 -3.26
C ASN A 140 14.93 -7.21 -2.78
N VAL A 141 15.93 -7.87 -2.21
CA VAL A 141 15.83 -9.25 -1.72
C VAL A 141 14.74 -9.41 -0.63
N PRO A 142 14.62 -8.52 0.36
CA PRO A 142 13.54 -8.65 1.35
C PRO A 142 12.15 -8.68 0.74
N SER A 143 11.86 -7.78 -0.21
CA SER A 143 10.55 -7.74 -0.88
C SER A 143 10.31 -8.98 -1.73
N ARG A 144 11.33 -9.44 -2.44
CA ARG A 144 11.26 -10.69 -3.21
C ARG A 144 10.85 -11.86 -2.33
N LYS A 145 11.47 -12.01 -1.16
CA LYS A 145 11.13 -13.09 -0.22
C LYS A 145 9.70 -12.97 0.30
N VAL A 146 9.23 -11.77 0.58
CA VAL A 146 7.84 -11.51 0.99
C VAL A 146 6.87 -12.03 -0.07
N ILE A 147 7.12 -11.70 -1.34
CA ILE A 147 6.24 -12.08 -2.46
C ILE A 147 6.28 -13.61 -2.66
N GLU A 148 7.45 -14.20 -2.66
CA GLU A 148 7.60 -15.66 -2.86
C GLU A 148 6.92 -16.44 -1.73
N ARG A 149 7.06 -15.99 -0.47
CA ARG A 149 6.40 -16.62 0.68
C ARG A 149 4.88 -16.51 0.65
N ALA A 150 4.34 -15.50 -0.02
CA ALA A 150 2.91 -15.34 -0.21
C ALA A 150 2.36 -16.24 -1.32
N GLY A 151 3.20 -17.03 -1.97
CA GLY A 151 2.81 -17.91 -3.07
C GLY A 151 3.03 -17.29 -4.45
N GLY A 152 3.83 -16.24 -4.55
CA GLY A 152 4.11 -15.58 -5.81
C GLY A 152 4.83 -16.46 -6.82
N GLU A 153 4.30 -16.51 -8.03
CA GLU A 153 4.88 -17.21 -9.16
C GLU A 153 5.57 -16.19 -10.06
N PHE A 154 6.88 -16.40 -10.27
CA PHE A 154 7.69 -15.49 -11.09
C PHE A 154 7.27 -15.56 -12.55
N GLU A 155 7.04 -14.42 -13.18
CA GLU A 155 6.76 -14.34 -14.62
C GLU A 155 7.99 -13.91 -15.41
N ASP A 156 8.50 -12.71 -15.11
CA ASP A 156 9.62 -12.13 -15.86
C ASP A 156 10.23 -10.94 -15.10
N GLU A 157 11.28 -10.41 -15.72
CA GLU A 157 11.88 -9.14 -15.30
C GLU A 157 11.61 -8.11 -16.41
N ARG A 158 11.10 -6.93 -16.01
CA ARG A 158 10.89 -5.81 -16.94
C ARG A 158 11.43 -4.52 -16.31
N HIS A 159 12.29 -3.83 -17.03
CA HIS A 159 12.82 -2.52 -16.61
C HIS A 159 13.38 -2.53 -15.18
N GLY A 160 14.06 -3.60 -14.79
CA GLY A 160 14.63 -3.74 -13.44
C GLY A 160 13.64 -4.15 -12.38
N LYS A 161 12.42 -4.54 -12.74
CA LYS A 161 11.39 -5.05 -11.85
C LYS A 161 11.19 -6.54 -12.03
N LEU A 162 11.21 -7.30 -10.94
CA LEU A 162 10.76 -8.68 -10.92
C LEU A 162 9.24 -8.69 -10.78
N ARG A 163 8.56 -9.47 -11.60
CA ARG A 163 7.10 -9.52 -11.69
C ARG A 163 6.59 -10.90 -11.26
N TYR A 164 5.71 -10.90 -10.29
CA TYR A 164 5.14 -12.11 -9.71
C TYR A 164 3.62 -12.04 -9.72
N TRP A 165 2.99 -13.19 -9.98
CA TRP A 165 1.55 -13.35 -9.83
C TRP A 165 1.26 -14.14 -8.56
N VAL A 166 0.49 -13.55 -7.67
CA VAL A 166 0.18 -14.12 -6.36
C VAL A 166 -1.29 -14.54 -6.34
N PRO A 167 -1.60 -15.83 -6.13
CA PRO A 167 -2.99 -16.26 -6.00
C PRO A 167 -3.65 -15.56 -4.80
N ALA A 168 -4.86 -15.03 -5.00
CA ALA A 168 -5.60 -14.35 -3.95
C ALA A 168 -6.53 -15.29 -3.17
N THR A 169 -6.69 -16.52 -3.64
CA THR A 169 -7.53 -17.56 -3.02
C THR A 169 -6.79 -18.89 -2.87
#